data_7b81056de3d2592bdbbfd7ca6f98a646
#
_entry.id   7b81056de3d2592bdbbfd7ca6f98a646
#
_cell.length_a   1.000
_cell.length_b   1.000
_cell.length_c   1.000
_cell.angle_alpha   90.00
_cell.angle_beta   90.00
_cell.angle_gamma   90.00
#
_symmetry.space_group_name_H-M   'P 1'
#
loop_
_entity.id
_entity.type
_entity.pdbx_description
1 polymer ?
#
loop_
_entity_poly.entity_id
_entity_poly.type
_entity_poly.pdbx_seq_one_letter_code
_entity_poly.pdbx_strand_id
1 'polypeptide(L)'
;YATPEQTIQDWASEIRQAIEFSSNHISVYQLTIERGTAFFQKHRKGEFQMLDGETLADLYELTQDKLGSAGLAGYEISNHAMPSFECVHNLQYWKMKDYLGIGAGAHSRLTDKEGVRWAFRTHRAPNKWLSETKAYGHAVAEKVCLNLEEQIFETLMMGLRLKKGISTADFKNTFKKDIEEIFTGENLEILLNERLIEIDKESFKATSVGRQKLDSLIRFLFSDFDLDPHSSFFSRDPIANKEI
;
A
#
# COMPACT_ATOMS: atom_id res chain seq x y z
N TYR A 1 -13.11 -8.98 -4.81
CA TYR A 1 -13.20 -10.45 -4.62
C TYR A 1 -13.01 -10.81 -3.15
N ALA A 2 -13.08 -12.10 -2.86
CA ALA A 2 -13.03 -12.63 -1.50
C ALA A 2 -14.22 -12.16 -0.64
N THR A 3 -15.40 -12.09 -1.25
CA THR A 3 -16.63 -11.84 -0.51
C THR A 3 -17.04 -13.08 0.30
N PRO A 4 -17.79 -12.93 1.40
CA PRO A 4 -18.29 -14.08 2.15
C PRO A 4 -18.92 -15.13 1.23
N GLU A 5 -18.60 -16.39 1.46
CA GLU A 5 -19.11 -17.56 0.70
C GLU A 5 -18.66 -17.63 -0.78
N GLN A 6 -17.89 -16.67 -1.29
CA GLN A 6 -17.39 -16.73 -2.68
C GLN A 6 -16.47 -17.93 -2.87
N THR A 7 -16.77 -18.75 -3.87
CA THR A 7 -15.91 -19.89 -4.23
C THR A 7 -14.85 -19.50 -5.26
N ILE A 8 -13.81 -20.33 -5.41
CA ILE A 8 -12.80 -20.17 -6.45
C ILE A 8 -13.44 -20.20 -7.85
N GLN A 9 -14.46 -21.01 -8.06
CA GLN A 9 -15.19 -21.14 -9.33
C GLN A 9 -15.99 -19.89 -9.64
N ASP A 10 -16.68 -19.32 -8.64
CA ASP A 10 -17.40 -18.05 -8.81
C ASP A 10 -16.45 -16.95 -9.23
N TRP A 11 -15.33 -16.78 -8.50
CA TRP A 11 -14.34 -15.78 -8.83
C TRP A 11 -13.70 -16.03 -10.21
N ALA A 12 -13.40 -17.28 -10.56
CA ALA A 12 -12.85 -17.60 -11.89
C ALA A 12 -13.82 -17.21 -13.02
N SER A 13 -15.13 -17.27 -12.78
CA SER A 13 -16.14 -16.83 -13.74
C SER A 13 -16.24 -15.30 -13.81
N GLU A 14 -16.26 -14.63 -12.65
CA GLU A 14 -16.36 -13.17 -12.56
C GLU A 14 -15.14 -12.48 -13.18
N ILE A 15 -13.92 -12.94 -12.86
CA ILE A 15 -12.70 -12.34 -13.38
C ILE A 15 -12.58 -12.51 -14.91
N ARG A 16 -13.07 -13.62 -15.46
CA ARG A 16 -13.12 -13.82 -16.91
C ARG A 16 -14.02 -12.78 -17.58
N GLN A 17 -15.21 -12.53 -17.01
CA GLN A 17 -16.11 -11.49 -17.51
C GLN A 17 -15.48 -10.09 -17.35
N ALA A 18 -14.83 -9.82 -16.21
CA ALA A 18 -14.14 -8.55 -15.98
C ALA A 18 -13.03 -8.30 -17.03
N ILE A 19 -12.28 -9.35 -17.43
CA ILE A 19 -11.26 -9.26 -18.48
C ILE A 19 -11.89 -8.89 -19.83
N GLU A 20 -13.05 -9.47 -20.17
CA GLU A 20 -13.76 -9.17 -21.44
C GLU A 20 -14.18 -7.69 -21.52
N PHE A 21 -14.53 -7.06 -20.37
CA PHE A 21 -14.88 -5.64 -20.29
C PHE A 21 -13.69 -4.72 -20.07
N SER A 22 -12.55 -5.26 -19.65
CA SER A 22 -11.35 -4.47 -19.36
C SER A 22 -10.71 -4.01 -20.68
N SER A 23 -10.24 -2.73 -20.69
CA SER A 23 -9.42 -2.25 -21.78
C SER A 23 -7.95 -2.64 -21.58
N ASN A 24 -7.17 -1.76 -20.96
CA ASN A 24 -5.72 -1.93 -20.80
C ASN A 24 -5.29 -1.92 -19.32
N HIS A 25 -6.22 -1.70 -18.41
CA HIS A 25 -5.97 -1.59 -16.96
C HIS A 25 -7.20 -2.08 -16.18
N ILE A 26 -6.94 -2.79 -15.08
CA ILE A 26 -7.95 -3.22 -14.14
C ILE A 26 -7.41 -3.14 -12.70
N SER A 27 -8.24 -2.67 -11.78
CA SER A 27 -7.98 -2.71 -10.35
C SER A 27 -8.86 -3.76 -9.69
N VAL A 28 -8.25 -4.70 -8.98
CA VAL A 28 -8.93 -5.85 -8.37
C VAL A 28 -8.60 -5.89 -6.88
N TYR A 29 -9.59 -5.59 -6.05
CA TYR A 29 -9.40 -5.48 -4.60
C TYR A 29 -9.96 -6.69 -3.87
N GLN A 30 -9.16 -7.25 -2.98
CA GLN A 30 -9.63 -8.23 -2.01
C GLN A 30 -10.45 -7.53 -0.94
N LEU A 31 -11.62 -8.09 -0.59
CA LEU A 31 -12.48 -7.53 0.44
C LEU A 31 -11.76 -7.46 1.79
N THR A 32 -11.80 -6.30 2.41
CA THR A 32 -11.34 -6.07 3.78
C THR A 32 -12.45 -5.49 4.63
N ILE A 33 -12.47 -5.87 5.91
CA ILE A 33 -13.48 -5.38 6.86
C ILE A 33 -12.93 -4.17 7.60
N GLU A 34 -13.45 -2.98 7.27
CA GLU A 34 -13.01 -1.72 7.86
C GLU A 34 -13.76 -1.42 9.17
N ARG A 35 -13.02 -1.12 10.25
CA ARG A 35 -13.59 -0.70 11.54
C ARG A 35 -14.47 0.54 11.37
N GLY A 36 -15.56 0.62 12.15
CA GLY A 36 -16.49 1.75 12.10
C GLY A 36 -17.54 1.67 10.99
N THR A 37 -17.52 0.63 10.15
CA THR A 37 -18.52 0.39 9.10
C THR A 37 -19.67 -0.48 9.58
N ALA A 38 -20.81 -0.42 8.91
CA ALA A 38 -21.93 -1.35 9.15
C ALA A 38 -21.51 -2.81 8.88
N PHE A 39 -20.65 -3.03 7.90
CA PHE A 39 -20.12 -4.34 7.55
C PHE A 39 -19.27 -4.94 8.67
N PHE A 40 -18.42 -4.13 9.30
CA PHE A 40 -17.66 -4.52 10.49
C PHE A 40 -18.59 -4.94 11.65
N GLN A 41 -19.70 -4.20 11.87
CA GLN A 41 -20.65 -4.56 12.93
C GLN A 41 -21.34 -5.90 12.68
N LYS A 42 -21.71 -6.19 11.43
CA LYS A 42 -22.30 -7.47 11.03
C LYS A 42 -21.31 -8.62 11.23
N HIS A 43 -20.07 -8.46 10.75
CA HIS A 43 -19.02 -9.46 10.95
C HIS A 43 -18.78 -9.74 12.43
N ARG A 44 -18.66 -8.69 13.27
CA ARG A 44 -18.50 -8.84 14.73
C ARG A 44 -19.67 -9.55 15.41
N LYS A 45 -20.88 -9.44 14.88
CA LYS A 45 -22.06 -10.16 15.37
C LYS A 45 -22.13 -11.61 14.86
N GLY A 46 -21.21 -12.03 13.99
CA GLY A 46 -21.22 -13.37 13.41
C GLY A 46 -22.29 -13.58 12.33
N GLU A 47 -22.83 -12.49 11.73
CA GLU A 47 -23.83 -12.59 10.66
C GLU A 47 -23.23 -13.19 9.38
N PHE A 48 -21.92 -13.16 9.21
CA PHE A 48 -21.14 -13.85 8.18
C PHE A 48 -19.71 -14.07 8.65
N GLN A 49 -18.98 -14.95 7.96
CA GLN A 49 -17.56 -15.20 8.17
C GLN A 49 -16.76 -14.80 6.94
N MET A 50 -15.53 -14.34 7.14
CA MET A 50 -14.58 -14.16 6.05
C MET A 50 -14.03 -15.53 5.62
N LEU A 51 -13.55 -15.59 4.40
CA LEU A 51 -12.85 -16.76 3.89
C LEU A 51 -11.56 -16.99 4.69
N ASP A 52 -11.14 -18.25 4.80
CA ASP A 52 -9.88 -18.61 5.46
C ASP A 52 -8.67 -18.16 4.64
N GLY A 53 -7.49 -18.14 5.29
CA GLY A 53 -6.26 -17.64 4.68
C GLY A 53 -5.79 -18.42 3.46
N GLU A 54 -6.04 -19.73 3.40
CA GLU A 54 -5.68 -20.58 2.27
C GLU A 54 -6.54 -20.23 1.04
N THR A 55 -7.85 -20.16 1.22
CA THR A 55 -8.78 -19.72 0.18
C THR A 55 -8.47 -18.31 -0.32
N LEU A 56 -8.09 -17.37 0.58
CA LEU A 56 -7.69 -16.02 0.20
C LEU A 56 -6.42 -16.02 -0.67
N ALA A 57 -5.44 -16.85 -0.35
CA ALA A 57 -4.22 -17.02 -1.13
C ALA A 57 -4.52 -17.61 -2.52
N ASP A 58 -5.34 -18.65 -2.59
CA ASP A 58 -5.75 -19.29 -3.85
C ASP A 58 -6.48 -18.29 -4.77
N LEU A 59 -7.38 -17.49 -4.22
CA LEU A 59 -8.09 -16.46 -4.98
C LEU A 59 -7.13 -15.38 -5.51
N TYR A 60 -6.12 -15.00 -4.71
CA TYR A 60 -5.08 -14.07 -5.15
C TYR A 60 -4.25 -14.67 -6.29
N GLU A 61 -3.76 -15.90 -6.15
CA GLU A 61 -2.97 -16.57 -7.19
C GLU A 61 -3.76 -16.74 -8.48
N LEU A 62 -5.01 -17.20 -8.39
CA LEU A 62 -5.92 -17.28 -9.53
C LEU A 62 -6.05 -15.92 -10.24
N THR A 63 -6.17 -14.83 -9.47
CA THR A 63 -6.24 -13.47 -10.02
C THR A 63 -5.01 -13.12 -10.82
N GLN A 64 -3.81 -13.36 -10.25
CA GLN A 64 -2.54 -13.10 -10.93
C GLN A 64 -2.40 -13.91 -12.23
N ASP A 65 -2.75 -15.19 -12.18
CA ASP A 65 -2.65 -16.10 -13.35
C ASP A 65 -3.62 -15.71 -14.46
N LYS A 66 -4.89 -15.45 -14.13
CA LYS A 66 -5.91 -15.10 -15.13
C LYS A 66 -5.62 -13.77 -15.81
N LEU A 67 -5.30 -12.74 -15.03
CA LEU A 67 -4.97 -11.42 -15.55
C LEU A 67 -3.64 -11.43 -16.31
N GLY A 68 -2.62 -12.10 -15.77
CA GLY A 68 -1.33 -12.25 -16.44
C GLY A 68 -1.46 -12.97 -17.80
N SER A 69 -2.25 -14.04 -17.89
CA SER A 69 -2.54 -14.78 -19.12
C SER A 69 -3.29 -13.94 -20.16
N ALA A 70 -4.07 -12.95 -19.70
CA ALA A 70 -4.76 -11.98 -20.57
C ALA A 70 -3.88 -10.77 -20.96
N GLY A 71 -2.59 -10.75 -20.60
CA GLY A 71 -1.68 -9.64 -20.88
C GLY A 71 -1.78 -8.48 -19.89
N LEU A 72 -2.64 -8.60 -18.86
CA LEU A 72 -2.83 -7.61 -17.79
C LEU A 72 -1.97 -8.01 -16.59
N ALA A 73 -0.65 -7.85 -16.71
CA ALA A 73 0.25 -8.21 -15.61
C ALA A 73 0.10 -7.27 -14.39
N GLY A 74 0.12 -7.83 -13.18
CA GLY A 74 0.15 -7.02 -11.97
C GLY A 74 1.42 -6.17 -11.91
N TYR A 75 1.30 -4.85 -11.77
CA TYR A 75 2.43 -3.96 -11.55
C TYR A 75 2.60 -3.59 -10.07
N GLU A 76 1.55 -3.77 -9.29
CA GLU A 76 1.54 -3.77 -7.82
C GLU A 76 0.50 -4.81 -7.33
N ILE A 77 0.17 -4.84 -6.05
CA ILE A 77 -0.64 -5.89 -5.41
C ILE A 77 -2.04 -6.01 -6.03
N SER A 78 -2.71 -4.88 -6.27
CA SER A 78 -4.13 -4.82 -6.65
C SER A 78 -4.38 -4.28 -8.05
N ASN A 79 -3.37 -3.73 -8.71
CA ASN A 79 -3.52 -3.08 -10.00
C ASN A 79 -2.75 -3.84 -11.10
N HIS A 80 -3.45 -4.07 -12.19
CA HIS A 80 -2.98 -4.86 -13.33
C HIS A 80 -3.12 -4.05 -14.60
N ALA A 81 -2.14 -4.13 -15.49
CA ALA A 81 -2.15 -3.37 -16.74
C ALA A 81 -1.38 -4.09 -17.85
N MET A 82 -1.72 -3.78 -19.08
CA MET A 82 -0.84 -4.04 -20.23
C MET A 82 0.43 -3.18 -20.09
N PRO A 83 1.56 -3.59 -20.69
CA PRO A 83 2.78 -2.78 -20.68
C PRO A 83 2.52 -1.35 -21.15
N SER A 84 3.02 -0.36 -20.38
CA SER A 84 2.85 1.08 -20.62
C SER A 84 1.44 1.66 -20.35
N PHE A 85 0.55 0.86 -19.76
CA PHE A 85 -0.78 1.32 -19.33
C PHE A 85 -0.92 1.35 -17.80
N GLU A 86 0.19 1.22 -17.08
CA GLU A 86 0.18 1.39 -15.61
C GLU A 86 -0.34 2.78 -15.25
N CYS A 87 -1.20 2.87 -14.25
CA CYS A 87 -1.76 4.14 -13.81
C CYS A 87 -0.67 5.06 -13.24
N VAL A 88 -0.34 6.12 -13.97
CA VAL A 88 0.68 7.10 -13.59
C VAL A 88 0.37 7.72 -12.23
N HIS A 89 -0.90 8.01 -11.95
CA HIS A 89 -1.34 8.56 -10.67
C HIS A 89 -1.04 7.58 -9.51
N ASN A 90 -1.34 6.29 -9.65
CA ASN A 90 -1.02 5.30 -8.63
C ASN A 90 0.49 5.16 -8.42
N LEU A 91 1.25 5.18 -9.51
CA LEU A 91 2.71 5.09 -9.46
C LEU A 91 3.36 6.29 -8.74
N GLN A 92 2.72 7.47 -8.69
CA GLN A 92 3.24 8.60 -7.90
C GLN A 92 3.27 8.23 -6.41
N TYR A 93 2.21 7.61 -5.89
CA TYR A 93 2.15 7.17 -4.50
C TYR A 93 3.16 6.06 -4.21
N TRP A 94 3.14 4.99 -5.03
CA TRP A 94 4.02 3.84 -4.80
C TRP A 94 5.51 4.17 -4.92
N LYS A 95 5.86 5.20 -5.70
CA LYS A 95 7.23 5.71 -5.83
C LYS A 95 7.55 6.87 -4.88
N MET A 96 6.70 7.12 -3.91
CA MET A 96 6.88 8.17 -2.91
C MET A 96 7.16 9.56 -3.50
N LYS A 97 6.60 9.86 -4.67
CA LYS A 97 6.69 11.19 -5.26
C LYS A 97 5.81 12.19 -4.50
N ASP A 98 6.08 13.47 -4.70
CA ASP A 98 5.22 14.52 -4.16
C ASP A 98 3.84 14.49 -4.80
N TYR A 99 2.82 14.70 -3.98
CA TYR A 99 1.45 14.81 -4.44
C TYR A 99 0.65 15.75 -3.56
N LEU A 100 -0.30 16.45 -4.19
CA LEU A 100 -1.24 17.36 -3.54
C LEU A 100 -2.63 16.73 -3.52
N GLY A 101 -3.14 16.45 -2.33
CA GLY A 101 -4.52 16.01 -2.12
C GLY A 101 -5.48 17.18 -2.10
N ILE A 102 -6.59 17.07 -2.83
CA ILE A 102 -7.64 18.08 -2.93
C ILE A 102 -8.95 17.49 -2.41
N GLY A 103 -9.65 18.26 -1.56
CA GLY A 103 -10.93 17.83 -1.01
C GLY A 103 -10.89 17.61 0.50
N ALA A 104 -12.06 17.28 1.07
CA ALA A 104 -12.21 17.01 2.49
C ALA A 104 -11.50 15.68 2.87
N GLY A 105 -10.66 15.73 3.91
CA GLY A 105 -9.90 14.58 4.39
C GLY A 105 -8.73 14.17 3.49
N ALA A 106 -8.39 14.95 2.47
CA ALA A 106 -7.30 14.65 1.56
C ALA A 106 -5.94 14.73 2.24
N HIS A 107 -5.05 13.83 1.87
CA HIS A 107 -3.67 13.79 2.30
C HIS A 107 -2.74 14.32 1.22
N SER A 108 -1.61 14.91 1.60
CA SER A 108 -0.55 15.33 0.69
C SER A 108 0.81 14.94 1.23
N ARG A 109 1.76 14.76 0.34
CA ARG A 109 3.20 14.65 0.63
C ARG A 109 3.91 15.64 -0.27
N LEU A 110 4.59 16.62 0.33
CA LEU A 110 5.29 17.66 -0.41
C LEU A 110 6.68 17.84 0.18
N THR A 111 7.65 18.03 -0.71
CA THR A 111 9.02 18.36 -0.34
C THR A 111 9.25 19.84 -0.61
N ASP A 112 9.73 20.58 0.39
CA ASP A 112 10.04 21.99 0.24
C ASP A 112 11.39 22.24 -0.46
N LYS A 113 11.75 23.51 -0.62
CA LYS A 113 12.97 23.91 -1.31
C LYS A 113 14.25 23.52 -0.56
N GLU A 114 14.15 23.36 0.73
CA GLU A 114 15.19 22.92 1.64
C GLU A 114 15.32 21.39 1.67
N GLY A 115 14.45 20.67 0.96
CA GLY A 115 14.44 19.20 0.91
C GLY A 115 13.69 18.55 2.08
N VAL A 116 12.98 19.33 2.90
CA VAL A 116 12.20 18.82 4.03
C VAL A 116 10.88 18.26 3.52
N ARG A 117 10.57 17.03 3.91
CA ARG A 117 9.34 16.35 3.51
C ARG A 117 8.22 16.55 4.53
N TRP A 118 7.08 17.01 4.05
CA TRP A 118 5.92 17.35 4.85
C TRP A 118 4.73 16.47 4.52
N ALA A 119 4.03 16.01 5.56
CA ALA A 119 2.72 15.39 5.46
C ALA A 119 1.64 16.43 5.80
N PHE A 120 0.62 16.53 4.95
CA PHE A 120 -0.54 17.37 5.19
C PHE A 120 -1.80 16.55 5.18
N ARG A 121 -2.78 16.99 5.97
CA ARG A 121 -4.14 16.47 5.94
C ARG A 121 -5.13 17.62 6.03
N THR A 122 -6.16 17.59 5.19
CA THR A 122 -7.25 18.56 5.27
C THR A 122 -8.35 18.12 6.25
N HIS A 123 -9.22 19.05 6.65
CA HIS A 123 -10.38 18.71 7.48
C HIS A 123 -11.25 17.64 6.82
N ARG A 124 -11.62 16.60 7.59
CA ARG A 124 -12.43 15.47 7.11
C ARG A 124 -13.90 15.84 6.89
N ALA A 125 -14.45 16.75 7.73
CA ALA A 125 -15.84 17.18 7.60
C ALA A 125 -16.01 18.12 6.40
N PRO A 126 -16.84 17.78 5.38
CA PRO A 126 -16.97 18.56 4.15
C PRO A 126 -17.34 20.04 4.39
N ASN A 127 -18.28 20.31 5.31
CA ASN A 127 -18.68 21.69 5.63
C ASN A 127 -17.53 22.48 6.27
N LYS A 128 -16.73 21.87 7.14
CA LYS A 128 -15.56 22.50 7.75
C LYS A 128 -14.50 22.78 6.68
N TRP A 129 -14.21 21.79 5.84
CA TRP A 129 -13.28 21.94 4.73
C TRP A 129 -13.70 23.10 3.81
N LEU A 130 -14.99 23.17 3.44
CA LEU A 130 -15.51 24.22 2.57
C LEU A 130 -15.41 25.62 3.22
N SER A 131 -15.77 25.74 4.51
CA SER A 131 -15.71 27.03 5.23
C SER A 131 -14.28 27.53 5.37
N GLU A 132 -13.33 26.66 5.72
CA GLU A 132 -11.91 27.01 5.84
C GLU A 132 -11.30 27.40 4.49
N THR A 133 -11.61 26.63 3.44
CA THR A 133 -11.13 26.94 2.08
C THR A 133 -11.65 28.32 1.61
N LYS A 134 -12.92 28.66 1.91
CA LYS A 134 -13.48 29.98 1.60
C LYS A 134 -12.83 31.10 2.40
N ALA A 135 -12.52 30.85 3.67
CA ALA A 135 -11.98 31.87 4.57
C ALA A 135 -10.47 32.11 4.36
N TYR A 136 -9.70 31.07 4.13
CA TYR A 136 -8.22 31.08 4.16
C TYR A 136 -7.56 30.65 2.87
N GLY A 137 -8.32 30.22 1.85
CA GLY A 137 -7.76 29.68 0.61
C GLY A 137 -7.27 28.21 0.72
N HIS A 138 -7.31 27.64 1.91
CA HIS A 138 -6.97 26.23 2.17
C HIS A 138 -7.75 25.70 3.38
N ALA A 139 -7.77 24.38 3.56
CA ALA A 139 -8.40 23.71 4.70
C ALA A 139 -7.46 22.71 5.37
N VAL A 140 -6.18 23.05 5.49
CA VAL A 140 -5.18 22.22 6.16
C VAL A 140 -5.51 22.13 7.65
N ALA A 141 -5.76 20.90 8.12
CA ALA A 141 -6.02 20.59 9.52
C ALA A 141 -4.74 20.15 10.25
N GLU A 142 -3.83 19.49 9.54
CA GLU A 142 -2.56 19.00 10.07
C GLU A 142 -1.44 19.24 9.09
N LYS A 143 -0.28 19.60 9.62
CA LYS A 143 0.99 19.69 8.92
C LYS A 143 2.07 19.10 9.82
N VAL A 144 2.77 18.06 9.35
CA VAL A 144 3.78 17.34 10.09
C VAL A 144 5.05 17.25 9.26
N CYS A 145 6.20 17.57 9.86
CA CYS A 145 7.50 17.29 9.26
C CYS A 145 7.79 15.80 9.45
N LEU A 146 8.06 15.07 8.37
CA LEU A 146 8.43 13.67 8.46
C LEU A 146 9.91 13.54 8.82
N ASN A 147 10.20 12.84 9.91
CA ASN A 147 11.56 12.46 10.25
C ASN A 147 12.11 11.39 9.30
N LEU A 148 13.39 11.06 9.42
CA LEU A 148 14.04 10.11 8.52
C LEU A 148 13.43 8.70 8.58
N GLU A 149 13.13 8.22 9.77
CA GLU A 149 12.56 6.89 9.98
C GLU A 149 11.16 6.77 9.40
N GLU A 150 10.33 7.80 9.59
CA GLU A 150 8.99 7.89 8.97
C GLU A 150 9.06 7.87 7.45
N GLN A 151 10.02 8.59 6.86
CA GLN A 151 10.22 8.60 5.41
C GLN A 151 10.68 7.23 4.88
N ILE A 152 11.59 6.56 5.59
CA ILE A 152 12.04 5.20 5.23
C ILE A 152 10.87 4.22 5.31
N PHE A 153 10.12 4.27 6.41
CA PHE A 153 8.95 3.40 6.60
C PHE A 153 7.91 3.60 5.49
N GLU A 154 7.51 4.85 5.20
CA GLU A 154 6.58 5.13 4.10
C GLU A 154 7.12 4.63 2.76
N THR A 155 8.42 4.81 2.51
CA THR A 155 9.05 4.36 1.27
C THR A 155 8.98 2.85 1.09
N LEU A 156 9.22 2.09 2.17
CA LEU A 156 9.12 0.63 2.11
C LEU A 156 7.66 0.16 2.03
N MET A 157 6.79 0.75 2.84
CA MET A 157 5.36 0.41 2.83
C MET A 157 4.72 0.61 1.45
N MET A 158 5.08 1.68 0.76
CA MET A 158 4.57 1.97 -0.58
C MET A 158 5.33 1.23 -1.67
N GLY A 159 6.65 1.28 -1.63
CA GLY A 159 7.51 0.80 -2.72
C GLY A 159 7.57 -0.72 -2.83
N LEU A 160 7.49 -1.47 -1.72
CA LEU A 160 7.48 -2.94 -1.75
C LEU A 160 6.17 -3.53 -2.28
N ARG A 161 5.12 -2.72 -2.44
CA ARG A 161 3.91 -3.12 -3.17
C ARG A 161 4.18 -3.32 -4.65
N LEU A 162 5.11 -2.54 -5.21
CA LEU A 162 5.46 -2.62 -6.62
C LEU A 162 6.13 -3.96 -6.96
N LYS A 163 5.74 -4.57 -8.07
CA LYS A 163 6.40 -5.78 -8.58
C LYS A 163 7.89 -5.52 -8.90
N LYS A 164 8.21 -4.31 -9.35
CA LYS A 164 9.59 -3.86 -9.60
C LYS A 164 10.33 -3.46 -8.31
N GLY A 165 9.59 -3.25 -7.22
CA GLY A 165 10.15 -2.79 -5.96
C GLY A 165 10.62 -1.33 -5.98
N ILE A 166 11.53 -1.04 -5.08
CA ILE A 166 12.17 0.25 -4.87
C ILE A 166 13.50 0.26 -5.61
N SER A 167 13.78 1.28 -6.40
CA SER A 167 15.10 1.48 -7.01
C SER A 167 16.16 1.68 -5.92
N THR A 168 17.20 0.84 -5.91
CA THR A 168 18.32 0.96 -4.96
C THR A 168 19.04 2.29 -5.15
N ALA A 169 19.19 2.75 -6.39
CA ALA A 169 19.81 4.04 -6.71
C ALA A 169 18.95 5.21 -6.18
N ASP A 170 17.62 5.19 -6.38
CA ASP A 170 16.73 6.23 -5.88
C ASP A 170 16.70 6.24 -4.34
N PHE A 171 16.70 5.07 -3.72
CA PHE A 171 16.75 4.93 -2.26
C PHE A 171 18.05 5.53 -1.70
N LYS A 172 19.20 5.16 -2.25
CA LYS A 172 20.50 5.72 -1.88
C LYS A 172 20.59 7.22 -2.12
N ASN A 173 20.06 7.71 -3.23
CA ASN A 173 20.04 9.14 -3.52
C ASN A 173 19.19 9.92 -2.52
N THR A 174 18.08 9.35 -2.06
CA THR A 174 17.17 9.97 -1.10
C THR A 174 17.73 9.94 0.31
N PHE A 175 18.15 8.78 0.80
CA PHE A 175 18.53 8.55 2.19
C PHE A 175 20.05 8.63 2.46
N LYS A 176 20.86 8.72 1.40
CA LYS A 176 22.35 8.75 1.45
C LYS A 176 22.97 7.49 2.07
N LYS A 177 22.21 6.42 2.12
CA LYS A 177 22.61 5.10 2.65
C LYS A 177 22.03 3.99 1.77
N ASP A 178 22.70 2.87 1.72
CA ASP A 178 22.15 1.65 1.15
C ASP A 178 21.16 1.01 2.14
N ILE A 179 20.29 0.13 1.66
CA ILE A 179 19.26 -0.53 2.49
C ILE A 179 19.92 -1.35 3.61
N GLU A 180 21.01 -2.04 3.29
CA GLU A 180 21.76 -2.87 4.23
C GLU A 180 22.50 -2.05 5.30
N GLU A 181 22.78 -0.77 5.02
CA GLU A 181 23.35 0.15 6.01
C GLU A 181 22.28 0.69 7.00
N ILE A 182 21.01 0.62 6.61
CA ILE A 182 19.89 1.02 7.47
C ILE A 182 19.38 -0.17 8.28
N PHE A 183 19.21 -1.31 7.64
CA PHE A 183 18.73 -2.55 8.25
C PHE A 183 19.91 -3.48 8.54
N THR A 184 20.63 -3.18 9.61
CA THR A 184 21.85 -3.94 10.02
C THR A 184 21.55 -5.14 10.92
N GLY A 185 20.28 -5.35 11.30
CA GLY A 185 19.84 -6.45 12.16
C GLY A 185 19.64 -7.77 11.40
N GLU A 186 19.38 -8.84 12.16
CA GLU A 186 19.14 -10.17 11.62
C GLU A 186 17.86 -10.26 10.78
N ASN A 187 16.90 -9.33 10.97
CA ASN A 187 15.60 -9.37 10.30
C ASN A 187 15.70 -9.29 8.78
N LEU A 188 16.59 -8.44 8.27
CA LEU A 188 16.82 -8.35 6.82
C LEU A 188 17.37 -9.66 6.26
N GLU A 189 18.37 -10.27 6.94
CA GLU A 189 18.97 -11.53 6.54
C GLU A 189 17.96 -12.69 6.58
N ILE A 190 17.11 -12.74 7.61
CA ILE A 190 16.02 -13.72 7.72
C ILE A 190 15.08 -13.61 6.52
N LEU A 191 14.62 -12.40 6.18
CA LEU A 191 13.71 -12.19 5.06
C LEU A 191 14.34 -12.56 3.71
N LEU A 192 15.65 -12.32 3.53
CA LEU A 192 16.40 -12.72 2.34
C LEU A 192 16.53 -14.26 2.27
N ASN A 193 16.90 -14.91 3.37
CA ASN A 193 17.06 -16.37 3.45
C ASN A 193 15.73 -17.11 3.22
N GLU A 194 14.63 -16.58 3.76
CA GLU A 194 13.26 -17.08 3.54
C GLU A 194 12.71 -16.72 2.16
N ARG A 195 13.47 -16.01 1.34
CA ARG A 195 13.10 -15.59 -0.01
C ARG A 195 11.79 -14.79 -0.05
N LEU A 196 11.54 -13.98 0.98
CA LEU A 196 10.41 -13.06 1.03
C LEU A 196 10.73 -11.73 0.37
N ILE A 197 12.01 -11.36 0.34
CA ILE A 197 12.54 -10.19 -0.33
C ILE A 197 13.76 -10.56 -1.18
N GLU A 198 14.07 -9.70 -2.13
CA GLU A 198 15.27 -9.75 -2.95
C GLU A 198 15.90 -8.37 -3.01
N ILE A 199 17.23 -8.30 -2.92
CA ILE A 199 18.02 -7.08 -3.12
C ILE A 199 19.02 -7.36 -4.22
N ASP A 200 19.05 -6.52 -5.23
CA ASP A 200 20.05 -6.52 -6.30
C ASP A 200 20.53 -5.08 -6.58
N LYS A 201 21.38 -4.92 -7.61
CA LYS A 201 21.94 -3.61 -7.98
C LYS A 201 20.88 -2.61 -8.47
N GLU A 202 19.72 -3.08 -8.89
CA GLU A 202 18.68 -2.26 -9.49
C GLU A 202 17.51 -2.02 -8.53
N SER A 203 17.18 -3.03 -7.69
CA SER A 203 15.98 -3.00 -6.91
C SER A 203 16.07 -3.72 -5.55
N PHE A 204 15.29 -3.20 -4.61
CA PHE A 204 14.84 -3.88 -3.41
C PHE A 204 13.34 -4.18 -3.55
N LYS A 205 12.96 -5.45 -3.58
CA LYS A 205 11.58 -5.85 -3.86
C LYS A 205 11.12 -7.03 -3.02
N ALA A 206 9.83 -7.07 -2.74
CA ALA A 206 9.19 -8.27 -2.21
C ALA A 206 8.97 -9.30 -3.33
N THR A 207 9.25 -10.57 -3.05
CA THR A 207 8.92 -11.69 -3.95
C THR A 207 7.40 -11.85 -4.10
N SER A 208 6.93 -12.76 -4.94
CA SER A 208 5.49 -13.05 -5.04
C SER A 208 4.91 -13.51 -3.70
N VAL A 209 5.64 -14.37 -2.96
CA VAL A 209 5.27 -14.82 -1.62
C VAL A 209 5.34 -13.68 -0.60
N GLY A 210 6.40 -12.86 -0.66
CA GLY A 210 6.57 -11.70 0.21
C GLY A 210 5.45 -10.68 0.06
N ARG A 211 4.96 -10.43 -1.17
CA ARG A 211 3.83 -9.50 -1.41
C ARG A 211 2.51 -9.99 -0.80
N GLN A 212 2.27 -11.29 -0.73
CA GLN A 212 1.09 -11.84 -0.03
C GLN A 212 1.14 -11.62 1.49
N LYS A 213 2.33 -11.43 2.05
CA LYS A 213 2.58 -11.23 3.49
C LYS A 213 3.15 -9.84 3.79
N LEU A 214 2.93 -8.86 2.91
CA LEU A 214 3.66 -7.60 2.91
C LEU A 214 3.56 -6.85 4.24
N ASP A 215 2.37 -6.75 4.83
CA ASP A 215 2.18 -6.04 6.09
C ASP A 215 2.98 -6.69 7.24
N SER A 216 2.97 -8.02 7.32
CA SER A 216 3.76 -8.76 8.31
C SER A 216 5.26 -8.65 8.05
N LEU A 217 5.67 -8.69 6.78
CA LEU A 217 7.05 -8.51 6.36
C LEU A 217 7.59 -7.14 6.78
N ILE A 218 6.85 -6.08 6.52
CA ILE A 218 7.25 -4.71 6.89
C ILE A 218 7.32 -4.57 8.40
N ARG A 219 6.33 -5.04 9.15
CA ARG A 219 6.36 -5.02 10.62
C ARG A 219 7.57 -5.77 11.17
N PHE A 220 7.89 -6.94 10.61
CA PHE A 220 9.04 -7.73 11.03
C PHE A 220 10.35 -7.00 10.72
N LEU A 221 10.49 -6.41 9.53
CA LEU A 221 11.68 -5.66 9.16
C LEU A 221 11.94 -4.46 10.09
N PHE A 222 10.88 -3.83 10.57
CA PHE A 222 10.97 -2.67 11.47
C PHE A 222 10.90 -3.03 12.95
N SER A 223 10.81 -4.29 13.35
CA SER A 223 10.68 -4.65 14.77
C SER A 223 11.94 -4.34 15.61
N ASP A 224 13.10 -4.19 14.97
CA ASP A 224 14.36 -3.78 15.60
C ASP A 224 14.51 -2.25 15.72
N PHE A 225 13.61 -1.48 15.11
CA PHE A 225 13.59 -0.04 15.23
C PHE A 225 12.76 0.35 16.44
N ASP A 226 13.26 1.27 17.25
CA ASP A 226 12.52 1.88 18.37
C ASP A 226 11.52 2.92 17.81
N LEU A 227 10.64 2.44 16.93
CA LEU A 227 9.56 3.26 16.41
C LEU A 227 8.60 3.51 17.57
N ASP A 228 8.45 4.78 17.98
CA ASP A 228 7.46 5.16 18.97
C ASP A 228 6.08 4.60 18.56
N PRO A 229 5.51 3.63 19.33
CA PRO A 229 4.18 3.07 19.04
C PRO A 229 3.07 4.13 19.06
N HIS A 230 3.35 5.29 19.68
CA HIS A 230 2.52 6.50 19.69
C HIS A 230 2.92 7.50 18.60
N SER A 231 3.93 7.18 17.78
CA SER A 231 4.20 8.01 16.63
C SER A 231 2.88 8.12 15.86
N SER A 232 2.56 9.34 15.50
CA SER A 232 1.34 9.66 14.75
C SER A 232 1.15 8.83 13.48
N PHE A 233 2.17 8.06 13.12
CA PHE A 233 2.27 7.18 11.98
C PHE A 233 1.38 5.95 12.12
N PHE A 234 1.50 5.19 13.21
CA PHE A 234 0.67 3.99 13.44
C PHE A 234 -0.79 4.31 13.81
N SER A 235 -1.02 5.49 14.41
CA SER A 235 -2.36 5.94 14.78
C SER A 235 -3.11 6.70 13.67
N ARG A 236 -2.40 7.13 12.61
CA ARG A 236 -2.94 7.99 11.55
C ARG A 236 -3.12 7.29 10.21
N ASP A 237 -2.57 6.09 10.05
CA ASP A 237 -2.67 5.34 8.80
C ASP A 237 -3.97 4.54 8.78
N PRO A 238 -4.85 4.74 7.78
CA PRO A 238 -6.00 3.86 7.57
C PRO A 238 -5.59 2.41 7.31
N ILE A 239 -4.33 2.14 6.93
CA ILE A 239 -3.79 0.78 6.74
C ILE A 239 -3.31 0.19 8.06
N ALA A 240 -2.76 0.97 9.00
CA ALA A 240 -2.24 0.50 10.29
C ALA A 240 -3.32 0.02 11.27
N ASN A 241 -4.60 0.31 11.02
CA ASN A 241 -5.73 -0.21 11.79
C ASN A 241 -6.27 -1.56 11.28
N LYS A 242 -5.57 -2.22 10.38
CA LYS A 242 -5.89 -3.56 9.91
C LYS A 242 -5.19 -4.61 10.77
N GLU A 243 -5.54 -4.69 12.04
CA GLU A 243 -5.35 -5.94 12.77
C GLU A 243 -6.38 -6.95 12.23
N ILE A 244 -5.82 -7.99 11.65
CA ILE A 244 -6.52 -9.19 11.19
C ILE A 244 -7.20 -9.87 12.38
#